data_00c7faf32715ea522a0cc3d9a5605b05
#
_entry.id   00c7faf32715ea522a0cc3d9a5605b05
#
_cell.length_a   1.000
_cell.length_b   1.000
_cell.length_c   1.000
_cell.angle_alpha   90.00
_cell.angle_beta   90.00
_cell.angle_gamma   90.00
#
_symmetry.space_group_name_H-M   'P 1'
#
loop_
_entity.id
_entity.type
_entity.pdbx_description
1 polymer ?
#
loop_
_entity_poly.entity_id
_entity_poly.type
_entity_poly.pdbx_seq_one_letter_code
_entity_poly.pdbx_strand_id
1 'polypeptide(L)'
;MAGPVFGLLDPDALFGDLLRPLVSFSVAVILFEGGLSLRLRDLRGVGLVVRNLVTVGMLVTWLVGGLGAYLILGLDGYTAALLGAILVVTGPTVILPLLQQVRPTGPVAAVLRWEGIVIDPVGAVVAILTFEVVLAGRFEGPGVAVANLLGTLFAGASLGGLAAAIMLLLLRHFWIPDYLQSSVALAAVIVISAAADLIQSEAGLVAVTVMGVVLANQSITPLRHIIEFKGNLGVLLLGLLFIILSARLSLDDLLGVGFEGVLYLLLLIVVARPLAVLVSTWGSELNTRERIFLSMMAPRGIVAASVASVAALQLREEGRLGGDRLVSLTFLIIIGTVIFYGFAARPLARRLGLSAERTEGVLMVGAHDWAREMAGALLQAGVRVRLVDTNRADIRAARLEGLDATYGSILSESLAERMDLQEFGRLLAVTPNDEVNALACLHFIDVFGRASVYQLPAGGIEPKKGVKEDLPIHLHGRTLFSEGATFRHLQQRFREGATLKVTNLTEEFDFDDFSRKHGGEATPLFVISESGAVQVASQMQPLAPKPGQKVISIVGGTANRE
;
A
#
# COMPACT_ATOMS: atom_id res chain seq x y z
N MET A 1 15.95 -14.98 -14.66
CA MET A 1 16.15 -16.30 -15.30
C MET A 1 16.11 -16.22 -16.83
N ALA A 2 15.18 -15.47 -17.46
CA ALA A 2 15.04 -15.44 -18.92
C ALA A 2 16.30 -14.93 -19.66
N GLY A 3 17.04 -13.97 -19.11
CA GLY A 3 18.30 -13.48 -19.66
C GLY A 3 19.50 -14.29 -19.16
N PRO A 4 19.86 -14.16 -17.84
CA PRO A 4 21.14 -14.66 -17.33
C PRO A 4 21.29 -16.19 -17.30
N VAL A 5 20.18 -16.95 -17.27
CA VAL A 5 20.22 -18.42 -17.18
C VAL A 5 19.94 -19.07 -18.53
N PHE A 6 18.92 -18.61 -19.24
CA PHE A 6 18.44 -19.26 -20.47
C PHE A 6 18.86 -18.52 -21.76
N GLY A 7 19.39 -17.30 -21.66
CA GLY A 7 19.76 -16.50 -22.84
C GLY A 7 18.60 -16.18 -23.79
N LEU A 8 17.34 -16.25 -23.29
CA LEU A 8 16.13 -16.05 -24.09
C LEU A 8 15.82 -14.58 -24.37
N LEU A 9 16.33 -13.69 -23.53
CA LEU A 9 16.05 -12.25 -23.59
C LEU A 9 17.38 -11.49 -23.53
N ASP A 10 17.70 -10.81 -24.61
CA ASP A 10 18.79 -9.83 -24.68
C ASP A 10 18.16 -8.43 -24.85
N PRO A 11 18.09 -7.63 -23.79
CA PRO A 11 17.46 -6.31 -23.85
C PRO A 11 18.20 -5.32 -24.74
N ASP A 12 19.53 -5.40 -24.82
CA ASP A 12 20.33 -4.50 -25.65
C ASP A 12 20.09 -4.78 -27.14
N ALA A 13 19.97 -6.05 -27.52
CA ALA A 13 19.62 -6.45 -28.88
C ALA A 13 18.19 -6.12 -29.25
N LEU A 14 17.22 -6.23 -28.28
CA LEU A 14 15.81 -5.98 -28.52
C LEU A 14 15.46 -4.49 -28.58
N PHE A 15 15.98 -3.69 -27.67
CA PHE A 15 15.58 -2.30 -27.49
C PHE A 15 16.62 -1.30 -28.00
N GLY A 16 17.90 -1.68 -28.08
CA GLY A 16 18.99 -0.77 -28.51
C GLY A 16 18.91 0.58 -27.78
N ASP A 17 18.92 1.67 -28.55
CA ASP A 17 18.86 3.05 -28.02
C ASP A 17 17.54 3.39 -27.33
N LEU A 18 16.47 2.62 -27.57
CA LEU A 18 15.17 2.85 -26.90
C LEU A 18 15.15 2.38 -25.45
N LEU A 19 16.15 1.61 -25.00
CA LEU A 19 16.18 1.08 -23.64
C LEU A 19 16.22 2.20 -22.58
N ARG A 20 17.07 3.22 -22.77
CA ARG A 20 17.17 4.36 -21.85
C ARG A 20 15.85 5.14 -21.74
N PRO A 21 15.23 5.61 -22.84
CA PRO A 21 13.93 6.28 -22.78
C PRO A 21 12.84 5.43 -22.14
N LEU A 22 12.81 4.13 -22.41
CA LEU A 22 11.83 3.21 -21.81
C LEU A 22 11.99 3.11 -20.30
N VAL A 23 13.23 3.00 -19.81
CA VAL A 23 13.52 2.98 -18.38
C VAL A 23 13.12 4.31 -17.72
N SER A 24 13.56 5.45 -18.27
CA SER A 24 13.25 6.78 -17.75
C SER A 24 11.73 7.05 -17.69
N PHE A 25 11.03 6.72 -18.77
CA PHE A 25 9.56 6.79 -18.81
C PHE A 25 8.91 5.96 -17.71
N SER A 26 9.33 4.70 -17.59
CA SER A 26 8.75 3.79 -16.60
C SER A 26 9.00 4.27 -15.17
N VAL A 27 10.21 4.76 -14.88
CA VAL A 27 10.55 5.33 -13.56
C VAL A 27 9.73 6.58 -13.28
N ALA A 28 9.57 7.48 -14.26
CA ALA A 28 8.75 8.69 -14.10
C ALA A 28 7.29 8.36 -13.75
N VAL A 29 6.69 7.38 -14.44
CA VAL A 29 5.30 6.94 -14.16
C VAL A 29 5.20 6.31 -12.77
N ILE A 30 6.14 5.47 -12.38
CA ILE A 30 6.16 4.83 -11.07
C ILE A 30 6.33 5.87 -9.95
N LEU A 31 7.19 6.88 -10.12
CA LEU A 31 7.37 7.95 -9.15
C LEU A 31 6.14 8.85 -9.05
N PHE A 32 5.48 9.16 -10.16
CA PHE A 32 4.20 9.86 -10.15
C PHE A 32 3.16 9.06 -9.37
N GLU A 33 3.04 7.76 -9.60
CA GLU A 33 2.18 6.87 -8.84
C GLU A 33 2.53 6.88 -7.35
N GLY A 34 3.81 6.76 -7.03
CA GLY A 34 4.30 6.90 -5.68
C GLY A 34 3.85 8.21 -5.05
N GLY A 35 4.07 9.33 -5.73
CA GLY A 35 3.64 10.67 -5.29
C GLY A 35 2.15 10.75 -5.03
N LEU A 36 1.31 10.18 -5.91
CA LEU A 36 -0.14 10.11 -5.71
C LEU A 36 -0.57 9.25 -4.50
N SER A 37 0.30 8.42 -3.97
CA SER A 37 0.04 7.64 -2.75
C SER A 37 0.38 8.37 -1.45
N LEU A 38 1.07 9.54 -1.53
CA LEU A 38 1.54 10.29 -0.38
C LEU A 38 0.50 11.31 0.09
N ARG A 39 -0.01 11.13 1.29
CA ARG A 39 -0.90 12.08 1.94
C ARG A 39 -0.12 12.90 2.97
N LEU A 40 -0.08 14.23 2.82
CA LEU A 40 0.61 15.14 3.76
C LEU A 40 0.10 14.98 5.21
N ARG A 41 -1.14 14.54 5.37
CA ARG A 41 -1.69 14.24 6.69
C ARG A 41 -0.94 13.11 7.41
N ASP A 42 -0.41 12.13 6.67
CA ASP A 42 0.33 11.00 7.22
C ASP A 42 1.68 11.44 7.82
N LEU A 43 2.17 12.64 7.46
CA LEU A 43 3.38 13.23 8.05
C LEU A 43 3.17 13.78 9.47
N ARG A 44 1.92 13.92 9.92
CA ARG A 44 1.65 14.41 11.28
C ARG A 44 2.20 13.41 12.30
N GLY A 45 3.15 13.88 13.11
CA GLY A 45 3.85 13.06 14.10
C GLY A 45 5.10 12.30 13.60
N VAL A 46 5.26 12.09 12.28
CA VAL A 46 6.43 11.37 11.72
C VAL A 46 7.30 12.22 10.80
N GLY A 47 6.89 13.43 10.46
CA GLY A 47 7.58 14.28 9.47
C GLY A 47 9.05 14.57 9.82
N LEU A 48 9.38 14.73 11.09
CA LEU A 48 10.77 14.90 11.54
C LEU A 48 11.62 13.64 11.29
N VAL A 49 11.04 12.47 11.53
CA VAL A 49 11.72 11.19 11.29
C VAL A 49 11.98 11.00 9.79
N VAL A 50 10.96 11.24 8.95
CA VAL A 50 11.08 11.16 7.49
C VAL A 50 12.15 12.13 6.99
N ARG A 51 12.08 13.41 7.39
CA ARG A 51 13.10 14.41 7.02
C ARG A 51 14.51 13.95 7.40
N ASN A 52 14.69 13.49 8.64
CA ASN A 52 15.99 13.05 9.13
C ASN A 52 16.49 11.80 8.38
N LEU A 53 15.61 10.85 8.04
CA LEU A 53 15.98 9.67 7.24
C LEU A 53 16.44 10.05 5.83
N VAL A 54 15.73 10.98 5.18
CA VAL A 54 16.05 11.44 3.82
C VAL A 54 17.28 12.37 3.79
N THR A 55 17.67 12.96 4.90
CA THR A 55 18.86 13.84 5.00
C THR A 55 20.02 13.16 5.72
N VAL A 56 19.96 13.09 7.04
CA VAL A 56 21.03 12.53 7.88
C VAL A 56 21.18 11.02 7.65
N GLY A 57 20.08 10.27 7.60
CA GLY A 57 20.10 8.83 7.32
C GLY A 57 20.70 8.49 5.96
N MET A 58 20.39 9.31 4.95
CA MET A 58 21.00 9.26 3.63
C MET A 58 22.51 9.43 3.70
N LEU A 59 22.99 10.47 4.37
CA LEU A 59 24.44 10.73 4.52
C LEU A 59 25.15 9.60 5.26
N VAL A 60 24.56 9.07 6.34
CA VAL A 60 25.10 7.91 7.05
C VAL A 60 25.19 6.69 6.14
N THR A 61 24.15 6.41 5.38
CA THR A 61 24.13 5.28 4.44
C THR A 61 25.18 5.45 3.34
N TRP A 62 25.33 6.66 2.80
CA TRP A 62 26.33 6.98 1.78
C TRP A 62 27.74 6.79 2.32
N LEU A 63 28.05 7.35 3.49
CA LEU A 63 29.37 7.25 4.11
C LEU A 63 29.74 5.81 4.46
N VAL A 64 28.82 5.08 5.11
CA VAL A 64 29.07 3.68 5.50
C VAL A 64 29.16 2.78 4.25
N GLY A 65 28.28 3.00 3.27
CA GLY A 65 28.30 2.27 2.00
C GLY A 65 29.56 2.54 1.20
N GLY A 66 29.92 3.80 1.03
CA GLY A 66 31.16 4.19 0.33
C GLY A 66 32.43 3.66 1.01
N LEU A 67 32.53 3.83 2.34
CA LEU A 67 33.67 3.30 3.09
C LEU A 67 33.73 1.77 3.02
N GLY A 68 32.60 1.10 3.13
CA GLY A 68 32.51 -0.35 2.98
C GLY A 68 32.91 -0.82 1.58
N ALA A 69 32.52 -0.09 0.54
CA ALA A 69 32.92 -0.39 -0.84
C ALA A 69 34.44 -0.23 -1.03
N TYR A 70 35.03 0.79 -0.42
CA TYR A 70 36.48 0.99 -0.45
C TYR A 70 37.25 -0.11 0.30
N LEU A 71 36.82 -0.45 1.54
CA LEU A 71 37.54 -1.37 2.42
C LEU A 71 37.30 -2.85 2.10
N ILE A 72 36.07 -3.24 1.72
CA ILE A 72 35.68 -4.65 1.53
C ILE A 72 35.85 -5.05 0.07
N LEU A 73 35.39 -4.19 -0.87
CA LEU A 73 35.40 -4.52 -2.29
C LEU A 73 36.70 -4.07 -3.00
N GLY A 74 37.55 -3.30 -2.30
CA GLY A 74 38.80 -2.79 -2.85
C GLY A 74 38.61 -1.83 -4.03
N LEU A 75 37.48 -1.15 -4.11
CA LEU A 75 37.20 -0.15 -5.14
C LEU A 75 38.03 1.11 -4.87
N ASP A 76 38.39 1.82 -5.94
CA ASP A 76 38.98 3.16 -5.78
C ASP A 76 37.99 4.13 -5.11
N GLY A 77 38.52 5.19 -4.48
CA GLY A 77 37.71 6.10 -3.66
C GLY A 77 36.54 6.76 -4.41
N TYR A 78 36.73 7.06 -5.70
CA TYR A 78 35.67 7.65 -6.52
C TYR A 78 34.54 6.65 -6.84
N THR A 79 34.89 5.45 -7.31
CA THR A 79 33.92 4.39 -7.59
C THR A 79 33.22 3.91 -6.33
N ALA A 80 33.94 3.84 -5.20
CA ALA A 80 33.38 3.50 -3.90
C ALA A 80 32.35 4.55 -3.42
N ALA A 81 32.68 5.84 -3.55
CA ALA A 81 31.75 6.92 -3.23
C ALA A 81 30.50 6.89 -4.12
N LEU A 82 30.67 6.63 -5.41
CA LEU A 82 29.58 6.51 -6.37
C LEU A 82 28.67 5.32 -6.04
N LEU A 83 29.23 4.14 -5.77
CA LEU A 83 28.45 2.98 -5.36
C LEU A 83 27.67 3.26 -4.06
N GLY A 84 28.30 3.91 -3.09
CA GLY A 84 27.63 4.34 -1.86
C GLY A 84 26.46 5.29 -2.14
N ALA A 85 26.62 6.26 -3.04
CA ALA A 85 25.58 7.21 -3.44
C ALA A 85 24.39 6.51 -4.16
N ILE A 86 24.68 5.61 -5.10
CA ILE A 86 23.66 4.82 -5.81
C ILE A 86 22.85 3.98 -4.82
N LEU A 87 23.51 3.37 -3.84
CA LEU A 87 22.89 2.49 -2.87
C LEU A 87 22.20 3.23 -1.71
N VAL A 88 22.16 4.55 -1.70
CA VAL A 88 21.31 5.32 -0.77
C VAL A 88 19.83 5.10 -1.08
N VAL A 89 19.49 5.00 -2.36
CA VAL A 89 18.11 4.91 -2.84
C VAL A 89 17.42 3.65 -2.31
N THR A 90 16.30 3.83 -1.59
CA THR A 90 15.40 2.75 -1.18
C THR A 90 14.13 2.83 -2.02
N GLY A 91 13.90 1.86 -2.92
CA GLY A 91 12.85 1.97 -3.92
C GLY A 91 11.42 1.80 -3.37
N PRO A 92 10.49 2.71 -3.69
CA PRO A 92 9.08 2.56 -3.36
C PRO A 92 8.46 1.33 -4.03
N THR A 93 9.00 0.93 -5.16
CA THR A 93 8.58 -0.22 -5.95
C THR A 93 8.64 -1.55 -5.20
N VAL A 94 9.53 -1.66 -4.22
CA VAL A 94 9.67 -2.84 -3.35
C VAL A 94 9.00 -2.62 -2.00
N ILE A 95 9.09 -1.41 -1.45
CA ILE A 95 8.52 -1.09 -0.13
C ILE A 95 7.00 -1.15 -0.16
N LEU A 96 6.33 -0.60 -1.19
CA LEU A 96 4.86 -0.55 -1.23
C LEU A 96 4.22 -1.95 -1.24
N PRO A 97 4.63 -2.92 -2.08
CA PRO A 97 4.14 -4.29 -2.00
C PRO A 97 4.42 -4.97 -0.67
N LEU A 98 5.60 -4.75 -0.07
CA LEU A 98 5.92 -5.30 1.25
C LEU A 98 4.99 -4.74 2.34
N LEU A 99 4.70 -3.44 2.34
CA LEU A 99 3.77 -2.82 3.28
C LEU A 99 2.34 -3.35 3.11
N GLN A 100 1.90 -3.59 1.87
CA GLN A 100 0.60 -4.20 1.60
C GLN A 100 0.50 -5.65 2.12
N GLN A 101 1.60 -6.41 2.04
CA GLN A 101 1.65 -7.78 2.52
C GLN A 101 1.77 -7.88 4.04
N VAL A 102 2.60 -7.03 4.65
CA VAL A 102 2.91 -7.06 6.10
C VAL A 102 1.85 -6.32 6.91
N ARG A 103 1.29 -5.23 6.34
CA ARG A 103 0.33 -4.31 6.97
C ARG A 103 0.78 -3.90 8.38
N PRO A 104 1.94 -3.25 8.50
CA PRO A 104 2.43 -2.87 9.81
C PRO A 104 1.51 -1.83 10.45
N THR A 105 1.26 -2.00 11.75
CA THR A 105 0.48 -1.05 12.57
C THR A 105 1.31 0.14 13.01
N GLY A 106 0.64 1.22 13.40
CA GLY A 106 1.31 2.43 13.88
C GLY A 106 1.95 3.28 12.78
N PRO A 107 2.88 4.18 13.16
CA PRO A 107 3.45 5.18 12.25
C PRO A 107 4.46 4.63 11.24
N VAL A 108 4.90 3.37 11.42
CA VAL A 108 5.97 2.74 10.64
C VAL A 108 5.65 2.66 9.14
N ALA A 109 4.39 2.34 8.80
CA ALA A 109 3.94 2.28 7.42
C ALA A 109 4.06 3.65 6.71
N ALA A 110 3.67 4.72 7.42
CA ALA A 110 3.78 6.09 6.91
C ALA A 110 5.24 6.49 6.72
N VAL A 111 6.12 6.22 7.71
CA VAL A 111 7.56 6.52 7.63
C VAL A 111 8.19 5.83 6.42
N LEU A 112 8.01 4.51 6.27
CA LEU A 112 8.61 3.75 5.17
C LEU A 112 8.09 4.18 3.79
N ARG A 113 6.79 4.48 3.67
CA ARG A 113 6.19 4.97 2.43
C ARG A 113 6.78 6.32 2.02
N TRP A 114 6.81 7.28 2.95
CA TRP A 114 7.35 8.60 2.69
C TRP A 114 8.85 8.57 2.42
N GLU A 115 9.62 7.83 3.23
CA GLU A 115 11.05 7.65 2.99
C GLU A 115 11.30 7.07 1.60
N GLY A 116 10.68 5.92 1.27
CA GLY A 116 10.93 5.22 0.01
C GLY A 116 10.61 6.04 -1.24
N ILE A 117 9.59 6.93 -1.18
CA ILE A 117 9.20 7.74 -2.34
C ILE A 117 10.05 9.00 -2.44
N VAL A 118 10.37 9.65 -1.32
CA VAL A 118 11.13 10.91 -1.32
C VAL A 118 12.62 10.66 -1.53
N ILE A 119 13.16 9.54 -1.04
CA ILE A 119 14.59 9.22 -1.20
C ILE A 119 14.96 8.88 -2.64
N ASP A 120 14.03 8.40 -3.46
CA ASP A 120 14.30 8.01 -4.85
C ASP A 120 14.81 9.21 -5.68
N PRO A 121 14.04 10.30 -5.86
CA PRO A 121 14.53 11.45 -6.62
C PRO A 121 15.72 12.14 -5.95
N VAL A 122 15.76 12.23 -4.62
CA VAL A 122 16.88 12.87 -3.90
C VAL A 122 18.15 12.04 -4.05
N GLY A 123 18.07 10.73 -3.90
CA GLY A 123 19.21 9.84 -4.02
C GLY A 123 19.72 9.73 -5.46
N ALA A 124 18.83 9.75 -6.47
CA ALA A 124 19.23 9.81 -7.88
C ALA A 124 20.05 11.07 -8.17
N VAL A 125 19.59 12.24 -7.71
CA VAL A 125 20.35 13.49 -7.89
C VAL A 125 21.70 13.44 -7.18
N VAL A 126 21.77 12.91 -5.96
CA VAL A 126 23.05 12.75 -5.23
C VAL A 126 23.99 11.80 -5.97
N ALA A 127 23.47 10.69 -6.49
CA ALA A 127 24.28 9.73 -7.25
C ALA A 127 24.85 10.35 -8.54
N ILE A 128 24.05 11.14 -9.26
CA ILE A 128 24.48 11.81 -10.49
C ILE A 128 25.48 12.91 -10.19
N LEU A 129 25.25 13.75 -9.18
CA LEU A 129 26.25 14.74 -8.75
C LEU A 129 27.57 14.09 -8.34
N THR A 130 27.51 12.94 -7.65
CA THR A 130 28.71 12.16 -7.32
C THR A 130 29.38 11.65 -8.58
N PHE A 131 28.61 11.19 -9.56
CA PHE A 131 29.10 10.71 -10.83
C PHE A 131 29.78 11.83 -11.66
N GLU A 132 29.18 13.01 -11.73
CA GLU A 132 29.80 14.19 -12.38
C GLU A 132 31.16 14.55 -11.77
N VAL A 133 31.27 14.48 -10.44
CA VAL A 133 32.55 14.66 -9.74
C VAL A 133 33.58 13.59 -10.14
N VAL A 134 33.12 12.34 -10.29
CA VAL A 134 33.98 11.22 -10.75
C VAL A 134 34.47 11.45 -12.16
N LEU A 135 33.61 11.93 -13.06
CA LEU A 135 33.97 12.22 -14.46
C LEU A 135 34.93 13.43 -14.58
N ALA A 136 34.56 14.52 -13.95
CA ALA A 136 35.36 15.75 -14.00
C ALA A 136 36.76 15.60 -13.38
N GLY A 137 36.96 14.59 -12.51
CA GLY A 137 38.19 14.41 -11.76
C GLY A 137 38.53 15.58 -10.82
N ARG A 138 37.58 16.49 -10.63
CA ARG A 138 37.69 17.68 -9.79
C ARG A 138 36.44 17.84 -8.95
N PHE A 139 36.62 17.96 -7.67
CA PHE A 139 35.58 18.36 -6.75
C PHE A 139 35.54 19.89 -6.68
N GLU A 140 34.54 20.50 -7.28
CA GLU A 140 34.38 21.98 -7.27
C GLU A 140 34.03 22.56 -5.88
N GLY A 141 33.90 21.69 -4.90
CA GLY A 141 33.64 22.04 -3.50
C GLY A 141 32.19 21.72 -3.08
N PRO A 142 31.98 21.54 -1.76
CA PRO A 142 30.67 21.14 -1.23
C PRO A 142 29.58 22.19 -1.50
N GLY A 143 29.93 23.47 -1.62
CA GLY A 143 28.98 24.54 -1.88
C GLY A 143 28.31 24.44 -3.26
N VAL A 144 29.08 24.09 -4.31
CA VAL A 144 28.56 23.93 -5.68
C VAL A 144 27.67 22.69 -5.76
N ALA A 145 28.09 21.57 -5.14
CA ALA A 145 27.30 20.35 -5.11
C ALA A 145 25.94 20.57 -4.41
N VAL A 146 25.93 21.28 -3.28
CA VAL A 146 24.69 21.63 -2.56
C VAL A 146 23.83 22.59 -3.39
N ALA A 147 24.44 23.58 -4.06
CA ALA A 147 23.69 24.52 -4.91
C ALA A 147 23.04 23.79 -6.11
N ASN A 148 23.75 22.87 -6.75
CA ASN A 148 23.20 22.04 -7.83
C ASN A 148 22.06 21.15 -7.35
N LEU A 149 22.21 20.47 -6.21
CA LEU A 149 21.17 19.66 -5.60
C LEU A 149 19.90 20.52 -5.31
N LEU A 150 20.08 21.67 -4.66
CA LEU A 150 18.95 22.55 -4.36
C LEU A 150 18.34 23.12 -5.64
N GLY A 151 19.14 23.43 -6.65
CA GLY A 151 18.68 23.89 -7.97
C GLY A 151 17.80 22.84 -8.66
N THR A 152 18.25 21.59 -8.71
CA THR A 152 17.48 20.46 -9.28
C THR A 152 16.15 20.24 -8.52
N LEU A 153 16.21 20.24 -7.19
CA LEU A 153 15.00 20.07 -6.36
C LEU A 153 14.03 21.24 -6.57
N PHE A 154 14.53 22.47 -6.64
CA PHE A 154 13.69 23.66 -6.84
C PHE A 154 13.09 23.70 -8.25
N ALA A 155 13.89 23.43 -9.29
CA ALA A 155 13.42 23.38 -10.68
C ALA A 155 12.35 22.30 -10.85
N GLY A 156 12.62 21.08 -10.38
CA GLY A 156 11.68 19.98 -10.43
C GLY A 156 10.40 20.27 -9.65
N ALA A 157 10.52 20.76 -8.41
CA ALA A 157 9.35 21.09 -7.59
C ALA A 157 8.48 22.19 -8.21
N SER A 158 9.09 23.22 -8.78
CA SER A 158 8.38 24.33 -9.42
C SER A 158 7.62 23.86 -10.66
N LEU A 159 8.27 23.08 -11.52
CA LEU A 159 7.66 22.55 -12.75
C LEU A 159 6.57 21.51 -12.43
N GLY A 160 6.83 20.62 -11.48
CA GLY A 160 5.85 19.63 -11.02
C GLY A 160 4.62 20.28 -10.38
N GLY A 161 4.83 21.31 -9.56
CA GLY A 161 3.75 22.11 -8.97
C GLY A 161 2.92 22.85 -10.03
N LEU A 162 3.58 23.43 -11.04
CA LEU A 162 2.91 24.10 -12.17
C LEU A 162 2.09 23.11 -12.99
N ALA A 163 2.66 21.94 -13.32
CA ALA A 163 1.96 20.90 -14.05
C ALA A 163 0.72 20.38 -13.27
N ALA A 164 0.85 20.18 -11.96
CA ALA A 164 -0.27 19.84 -11.11
C ALA A 164 -1.36 20.91 -11.11
N ALA A 165 -0.98 22.19 -11.02
CA ALA A 165 -1.92 23.30 -11.06
C ALA A 165 -2.67 23.37 -12.40
N ILE A 166 -1.97 23.22 -13.52
CA ILE A 166 -2.58 23.16 -14.85
C ILE A 166 -3.55 21.97 -14.95
N MET A 167 -3.12 20.77 -14.51
CA MET A 167 -3.98 19.59 -14.52
C MET A 167 -5.25 19.81 -13.68
N LEU A 168 -5.13 20.38 -12.49
CA LEU A 168 -6.27 20.70 -11.62
C LEU A 168 -7.22 21.70 -12.25
N LEU A 169 -6.69 22.73 -12.93
CA LEU A 169 -7.52 23.71 -13.66
C LEU A 169 -8.31 23.02 -14.80
N LEU A 170 -7.67 22.16 -15.57
CA LEU A 170 -8.32 21.42 -16.66
C LEU A 170 -9.42 20.48 -16.13
N LEU A 171 -9.14 19.77 -15.04
CA LEU A 171 -10.10 18.86 -14.41
C LEU A 171 -11.27 19.63 -13.76
N ARG A 172 -10.98 20.73 -13.06
CA ARG A 172 -12.01 21.55 -12.39
C ARG A 172 -13.02 22.16 -13.37
N HIS A 173 -12.58 22.56 -14.57
CA HIS A 173 -13.45 23.14 -15.59
C HIS A 173 -14.07 22.09 -16.51
N PHE A 174 -13.87 20.78 -16.22
CA PHE A 174 -14.36 19.67 -17.05
C PHE A 174 -13.93 19.75 -18.51
N TRP A 175 -12.75 20.34 -18.78
CA TRP A 175 -12.20 20.42 -20.14
C TRP A 175 -11.66 19.07 -20.62
N ILE A 176 -11.39 18.15 -19.69
CA ILE A 176 -10.97 16.78 -19.96
C ILE A 176 -12.14 15.86 -19.64
N PRO A 177 -12.72 15.16 -20.63
CA PRO A 177 -13.73 14.13 -20.39
C PRO A 177 -13.17 13.00 -19.50
N ASP A 178 -14.03 12.39 -18.68
CA ASP A 178 -13.61 11.40 -17.66
C ASP A 178 -12.80 10.25 -18.26
N TYR A 179 -13.17 9.74 -19.44
CA TYR A 179 -12.47 8.64 -20.10
C TYR A 179 -11.07 9.00 -20.62
N LEU A 180 -10.74 10.29 -20.75
CA LEU A 180 -9.43 10.79 -21.18
C LEU A 180 -8.53 11.22 -20.02
N GLN A 181 -9.05 11.35 -18.79
CA GLN A 181 -8.29 11.88 -17.66
C GLN A 181 -6.99 11.09 -17.41
N SER A 182 -7.05 9.76 -17.48
CA SER A 182 -5.89 8.89 -17.27
C SER A 182 -4.82 9.06 -18.36
N SER A 183 -5.27 9.15 -19.62
CA SER A 183 -4.36 9.31 -20.77
C SER A 183 -3.69 10.68 -20.77
N VAL A 184 -4.45 11.74 -20.45
CA VAL A 184 -3.93 13.12 -20.34
C VAL A 184 -2.96 13.23 -19.17
N ALA A 185 -3.27 12.62 -18.02
CA ALA A 185 -2.35 12.58 -16.89
C ALA A 185 -1.03 11.88 -17.24
N LEU A 186 -1.10 10.75 -17.95
CA LEU A 186 0.09 10.03 -18.41
C LEU A 186 0.91 10.89 -19.39
N ALA A 187 0.27 11.52 -20.35
CA ALA A 187 0.93 12.43 -21.30
C ALA A 187 1.59 13.61 -20.56
N ALA A 188 0.91 14.20 -19.58
CA ALA A 188 1.46 15.27 -18.75
C ALA A 188 2.71 14.82 -17.97
N VAL A 189 2.71 13.60 -17.41
CA VAL A 189 3.87 13.01 -16.72
C VAL A 189 5.08 12.92 -17.68
N ILE A 190 4.87 12.44 -18.90
CA ILE A 190 5.94 12.32 -19.90
C ILE A 190 6.49 13.70 -20.26
N VAL A 191 5.59 14.62 -20.60
CA VAL A 191 5.97 15.98 -21.04
C VAL A 191 6.72 16.72 -19.94
N ILE A 192 6.21 16.67 -18.69
CA ILE A 192 6.85 17.42 -17.60
C ILE A 192 8.17 16.79 -17.18
N SER A 193 8.29 15.46 -17.19
CA SER A 193 9.58 14.78 -16.94
C SER A 193 10.61 15.23 -17.96
N ALA A 194 10.30 15.12 -19.26
CA ALA A 194 11.22 15.51 -20.32
C ALA A 194 11.55 17.01 -20.29
N ALA A 195 10.55 17.87 -20.07
CA ALA A 195 10.77 19.32 -20.00
C ALA A 195 11.64 19.73 -18.80
N ALA A 196 11.47 19.07 -17.66
CA ALA A 196 12.28 19.35 -16.48
C ALA A 196 13.74 18.87 -16.67
N ASP A 197 13.94 17.71 -17.29
CA ASP A 197 15.27 17.18 -17.57
C ASP A 197 16.04 18.01 -18.62
N LEU A 198 15.34 18.70 -19.52
CA LEU A 198 15.95 19.68 -20.45
C LEU A 198 16.47 20.93 -19.74
N ILE A 199 15.86 21.31 -18.59
CA ILE A 199 16.30 22.48 -17.82
C ILE A 199 17.45 22.09 -16.89
N GLN A 200 17.32 20.98 -16.21
CA GLN A 200 18.33 20.44 -15.32
C GLN A 200 18.23 18.93 -15.24
N SER A 201 19.36 18.25 -15.34
CA SER A 201 19.46 16.80 -15.24
C SER A 201 18.76 16.28 -13.99
N GLU A 202 17.96 15.22 -14.13
CA GLU A 202 17.17 14.54 -13.08
C GLU A 202 16.07 15.39 -12.41
N ALA A 203 15.84 16.61 -12.85
CA ALA A 203 14.72 17.41 -12.34
C ALA A 203 13.36 16.79 -12.70
N GLY A 204 13.31 15.99 -13.75
CA GLY A 204 12.11 15.27 -14.17
C GLY A 204 11.56 14.32 -13.11
N LEU A 205 12.43 13.59 -12.41
CA LEU A 205 12.02 12.68 -11.33
C LEU A 205 11.38 13.43 -10.16
N VAL A 206 11.96 14.57 -9.81
CA VAL A 206 11.41 15.46 -8.77
C VAL A 206 10.07 16.04 -9.24
N ALA A 207 9.98 16.49 -10.49
CA ALA A 207 8.79 17.14 -11.04
C ALA A 207 7.57 16.19 -11.03
N VAL A 208 7.73 14.95 -11.50
CA VAL A 208 6.63 13.99 -11.52
C VAL A 208 6.21 13.56 -10.12
N THR A 209 7.17 13.43 -9.19
CA THR A 209 6.89 13.11 -7.78
C THR A 209 6.07 14.23 -7.13
N VAL A 210 6.50 15.48 -7.28
CA VAL A 210 5.80 16.66 -6.73
C VAL A 210 4.43 16.81 -7.38
N MET A 211 4.30 16.63 -8.70
CA MET A 211 3.02 16.64 -9.39
C MET A 211 2.07 15.61 -8.77
N GLY A 212 2.53 14.38 -8.53
CA GLY A 212 1.75 13.34 -7.87
C GLY A 212 1.32 13.73 -6.46
N VAL A 213 2.24 14.23 -5.63
CA VAL A 213 1.95 14.65 -4.25
C VAL A 213 0.93 15.79 -4.20
N VAL A 214 1.06 16.81 -5.06
CA VAL A 214 0.11 17.93 -5.11
C VAL A 214 -1.28 17.45 -5.52
N LEU A 215 -1.38 16.61 -6.55
CA LEU A 215 -2.65 16.02 -6.96
C LEU A 215 -3.29 15.17 -5.87
N ALA A 216 -2.50 14.38 -5.14
CA ALA A 216 -3.01 13.53 -4.05
C ALA A 216 -3.58 14.29 -2.86
N ASN A 217 -3.12 15.53 -2.62
CA ASN A 217 -3.45 16.31 -1.43
C ASN A 217 -4.44 17.44 -1.67
N GLN A 218 -5.04 17.49 -2.85
CA GLN A 218 -6.11 18.44 -3.17
C GLN A 218 -7.49 17.85 -2.87
N SER A 219 -8.49 18.71 -2.65
CA SER A 219 -9.89 18.35 -2.37
C SER A 219 -10.87 18.92 -3.41
N ILE A 220 -10.35 19.39 -4.55
CA ILE A 220 -11.13 20.16 -5.55
C ILE A 220 -11.87 19.23 -6.51
N THR A 221 -11.22 18.13 -6.92
CA THR A 221 -11.71 17.24 -7.98
C THR A 221 -11.43 15.78 -7.63
N PRO A 222 -12.38 14.86 -7.86
CA PRO A 222 -12.14 13.42 -7.66
C PRO A 222 -11.13 12.91 -8.70
N LEU A 223 -10.10 12.20 -8.24
CA LEU A 223 -9.04 11.64 -9.09
C LEU A 223 -9.19 10.13 -9.31
N ARG A 224 -10.38 9.58 -9.08
CA ARG A 224 -10.60 8.13 -9.06
C ARG A 224 -10.10 7.44 -10.34
N HIS A 225 -10.45 7.96 -11.51
CA HIS A 225 -10.02 7.37 -12.80
C HIS A 225 -8.49 7.36 -12.99
N ILE A 226 -7.83 8.46 -12.56
CA ILE A 226 -6.37 8.56 -12.60
C ILE A 226 -5.75 7.54 -11.65
N ILE A 227 -6.30 7.39 -10.45
CA ILE A 227 -5.78 6.48 -9.41
C ILE A 227 -5.95 5.00 -9.80
N GLU A 228 -7.09 4.60 -10.33
CA GLU A 228 -7.37 3.21 -10.73
C GLU A 228 -6.47 2.76 -11.91
N PHE A 229 -6.36 3.59 -12.95
CA PHE A 229 -5.55 3.29 -14.12
C PHE A 229 -4.06 3.16 -13.79
N LYS A 230 -3.53 4.09 -12.99
CA LYS A 230 -2.11 4.13 -12.65
C LYS A 230 -1.63 2.89 -11.89
N GLY A 231 -2.45 2.38 -10.95
CA GLY A 231 -2.05 1.22 -10.13
C GLY A 231 -1.76 0.00 -10.99
N ASN A 232 -2.58 -0.26 -12.00
CA ASN A 232 -2.38 -1.36 -12.93
C ASN A 232 -1.15 -1.13 -13.83
N LEU A 233 -0.98 0.10 -14.33
CA LEU A 233 0.16 0.46 -15.17
C LEU A 233 1.49 0.40 -14.40
N GLY A 234 1.51 0.89 -13.16
CA GLY A 234 2.70 0.86 -12.32
C GLY A 234 3.19 -0.57 -12.05
N VAL A 235 2.29 -1.49 -11.72
CA VAL A 235 2.65 -2.91 -11.52
C VAL A 235 3.21 -3.54 -12.81
N LEU A 236 2.60 -3.24 -13.96
CA LEU A 236 3.07 -3.73 -15.26
C LEU A 236 4.45 -3.20 -15.60
N LEU A 237 4.64 -1.88 -15.50
CA LEU A 237 5.92 -1.22 -15.78
C LEU A 237 7.02 -1.70 -14.81
N LEU A 238 6.68 -1.87 -13.54
CA LEU A 238 7.59 -2.41 -12.54
C LEU A 238 8.07 -3.81 -12.93
N GLY A 239 7.14 -4.73 -13.25
CA GLY A 239 7.48 -6.08 -13.68
C GLY A 239 8.33 -6.08 -14.96
N LEU A 240 7.96 -5.26 -15.93
CA LEU A 240 8.69 -5.11 -17.19
C LEU A 240 10.14 -4.64 -16.94
N LEU A 241 10.31 -3.59 -16.13
CA LEU A 241 11.64 -3.06 -15.80
C LEU A 241 12.52 -4.08 -15.09
N PHE A 242 11.97 -4.80 -14.09
CA PHE A 242 12.74 -5.83 -13.40
C PHE A 242 13.16 -6.96 -14.35
N ILE A 243 12.28 -7.37 -15.26
CA ILE A 243 12.60 -8.40 -16.28
C ILE A 243 13.71 -7.90 -17.21
N ILE A 244 13.55 -6.71 -17.79
CA ILE A 244 14.48 -6.13 -18.74
C ILE A 244 15.86 -5.91 -18.10
N LEU A 245 15.90 -5.22 -16.96
CA LEU A 245 17.17 -4.88 -16.33
C LEU A 245 17.88 -6.11 -15.75
N SER A 246 17.14 -7.09 -15.20
CA SER A 246 17.75 -8.34 -14.72
C SER A 246 18.23 -9.24 -15.86
N ALA A 247 17.66 -9.12 -17.06
CA ALA A 247 18.09 -9.88 -18.23
C ALA A 247 19.46 -9.42 -18.79
N ARG A 248 19.89 -8.20 -18.46
CA ARG A 248 21.23 -7.68 -18.83
C ARG A 248 22.38 -8.27 -18.01
N LEU A 249 22.08 -8.88 -16.88
CA LEU A 249 23.11 -9.49 -16.03
C LEU A 249 23.55 -10.82 -16.60
N SER A 250 24.84 -11.12 -16.51
CA SER A 250 25.34 -12.47 -16.67
C SER A 250 25.49 -13.18 -15.32
N LEU A 251 25.36 -14.50 -15.32
CA LEU A 251 25.63 -15.30 -14.10
C LEU A 251 27.08 -15.19 -13.68
N ASP A 252 27.99 -15.13 -14.65
CA ASP A 252 29.42 -15.02 -14.39
C ASP A 252 29.76 -13.69 -13.71
N ASP A 253 29.09 -12.58 -14.07
CA ASP A 253 29.24 -11.28 -13.43
C ASP A 253 28.77 -11.31 -11.96
N LEU A 254 27.65 -11.97 -11.69
CA LEU A 254 27.13 -12.11 -10.33
C LEU A 254 28.01 -13.02 -9.46
N LEU A 255 28.48 -14.14 -10.01
CA LEU A 255 29.39 -15.05 -9.32
C LEU A 255 30.78 -14.46 -9.14
N GLY A 256 31.22 -13.64 -10.09
CA GLY A 256 32.50 -12.91 -10.06
C GLY A 256 32.61 -11.87 -8.94
N VAL A 257 31.51 -11.42 -8.37
CA VAL A 257 31.52 -10.52 -7.20
C VAL A 257 32.07 -11.20 -5.93
N GLY A 258 31.96 -12.52 -5.84
CA GLY A 258 32.57 -13.31 -4.79
C GLY A 258 32.00 -13.09 -3.38
N PHE A 259 32.73 -13.60 -2.36
CA PHE A 259 32.34 -13.46 -0.95
C PHE A 259 32.34 -12.01 -0.46
N GLU A 260 33.19 -11.15 -1.03
CA GLU A 260 33.29 -9.72 -0.69
C GLU A 260 31.96 -8.99 -0.92
N GLY A 261 31.24 -9.33 -1.99
CA GLY A 261 29.92 -8.76 -2.27
C GLY A 261 28.86 -9.16 -1.24
N VAL A 262 28.90 -10.39 -0.76
CA VAL A 262 28.00 -10.86 0.31
C VAL A 262 28.33 -10.14 1.62
N LEU A 263 29.60 -9.97 1.94
CA LEU A 263 30.04 -9.24 3.13
C LEU A 263 29.59 -7.77 3.06
N TYR A 264 29.70 -7.16 1.90
CA TYR A 264 29.24 -5.80 1.68
C TYR A 264 27.71 -5.69 1.79
N LEU A 265 26.94 -6.64 1.25
CA LEU A 265 25.50 -6.73 1.45
C LEU A 265 25.14 -6.79 2.95
N LEU A 266 25.84 -7.64 3.71
CA LEU A 266 25.65 -7.76 5.16
C LEU A 266 25.99 -6.46 5.89
N LEU A 267 27.04 -5.74 5.50
CA LEU A 267 27.36 -4.44 6.04
C LEU A 267 26.20 -3.45 5.87
N LEU A 268 25.60 -3.41 4.67
CA LEU A 268 24.46 -2.50 4.40
C LEU A 268 23.23 -2.85 5.23
N ILE A 269 22.92 -4.14 5.39
CA ILE A 269 21.75 -4.59 6.15
C ILE A 269 21.95 -4.43 7.66
N VAL A 270 23.13 -4.84 8.18
CA VAL A 270 23.35 -4.99 9.63
C VAL A 270 23.96 -3.72 10.25
N VAL A 271 24.68 -2.90 9.48
CA VAL A 271 25.36 -1.72 10.00
C VAL A 271 24.78 -0.43 9.43
N ALA A 272 24.81 -0.26 8.10
CA ALA A 272 24.44 1.01 7.47
C ALA A 272 22.99 1.40 7.78
N ARG A 273 22.04 0.49 7.58
CA ARG A 273 20.62 0.77 7.82
C ARG A 273 20.29 0.97 9.30
N PRO A 274 20.67 0.10 10.23
CA PRO A 274 20.43 0.32 11.65
C PRO A 274 21.03 1.63 12.17
N LEU A 275 22.25 1.97 11.75
CA LEU A 275 22.90 3.22 12.15
C LEU A 275 22.15 4.44 11.61
N ALA A 276 21.75 4.41 10.34
CA ALA A 276 20.95 5.47 9.71
C ALA A 276 19.62 5.69 10.46
N VAL A 277 18.91 4.61 10.80
CA VAL A 277 17.66 4.70 11.56
C VAL A 277 17.90 5.20 12.97
N LEU A 278 18.92 4.69 13.67
CA LEU A 278 19.22 5.08 15.05
C LEU A 278 19.48 6.59 15.14
N VAL A 279 20.31 7.12 14.24
CA VAL A 279 20.65 8.55 14.22
C VAL A 279 19.44 9.41 13.82
N SER A 280 18.66 8.95 12.82
CA SER A 280 17.53 9.71 12.29
C SER A 280 16.31 9.71 13.20
N THR A 281 16.17 8.71 14.06
CA THR A 281 15.07 8.61 15.02
C THR A 281 15.42 9.10 16.42
N TRP A 282 16.61 9.67 16.60
CA TRP A 282 17.01 10.23 17.89
C TRP A 282 16.05 11.35 18.30
N GLY A 283 15.52 11.25 19.52
CA GLY A 283 14.54 12.21 20.04
C GLY A 283 13.12 12.11 19.43
N SER A 284 12.82 11.09 18.62
CA SER A 284 11.48 10.86 18.09
C SER A 284 10.59 10.08 19.08
N GLU A 285 9.27 10.18 18.89
CA GLU A 285 8.27 9.46 19.69
C GLU A 285 8.16 7.96 19.31
N LEU A 286 8.94 7.49 18.34
CA LEU A 286 8.93 6.08 17.92
C LEU A 286 9.41 5.18 19.05
N ASN A 287 8.67 4.10 19.29
CA ASN A 287 9.06 3.11 20.28
C ASN A 287 10.19 2.19 19.76
N THR A 288 10.84 1.45 20.65
CA THR A 288 11.97 0.59 20.31
C THR A 288 11.61 -0.49 19.26
N ARG A 289 10.39 -1.04 19.31
CA ARG A 289 9.93 -2.05 18.36
C ARG A 289 9.78 -1.48 16.95
N GLU A 290 9.26 -0.26 16.84
CA GLU A 290 9.14 0.48 15.59
C GLU A 290 10.51 0.80 14.98
N ARG A 291 11.47 1.25 15.81
CA ARG A 291 12.85 1.52 15.38
C ARG A 291 13.55 0.26 14.88
N ILE A 292 13.39 -0.88 15.58
CA ILE A 292 13.94 -2.17 15.13
C ILE A 292 13.34 -2.57 13.79
N PHE A 293 12.03 -2.42 13.61
CA PHE A 293 11.39 -2.75 12.34
C PHE A 293 11.90 -1.86 11.20
N LEU A 294 11.98 -0.54 11.41
CA LEU A 294 12.54 0.41 10.44
C LEU A 294 14.00 0.09 10.07
N SER A 295 14.79 -0.37 11.06
CA SER A 295 16.18 -0.76 10.85
C SER A 295 16.35 -2.02 9.99
N MET A 296 15.31 -2.83 9.90
CA MET A 296 15.28 -4.06 9.09
C MET A 296 14.42 -3.91 7.83
N MET A 297 14.25 -2.67 7.33
CA MET A 297 13.44 -2.40 6.13
C MET A 297 14.10 -1.32 5.28
N ALA A 298 14.95 -1.74 4.33
CA ALA A 298 15.56 -0.86 3.34
C ALA A 298 15.85 -1.60 2.02
N PRO A 299 14.83 -2.17 1.36
CA PRO A 299 15.05 -2.84 0.08
C PRO A 299 15.51 -1.80 -0.96
N ARG A 300 16.49 -2.19 -1.78
CA ARG A 300 16.98 -1.33 -2.85
C ARG A 300 16.09 -1.46 -4.08
N GLY A 301 15.90 -0.36 -4.79
CA GLY A 301 14.95 -0.26 -5.88
C GLY A 301 15.61 -0.23 -7.26
N ILE A 302 14.74 -0.12 -8.27
CA ILE A 302 15.11 -0.14 -9.67
C ILE A 302 15.85 1.13 -10.12
N VAL A 303 15.61 2.25 -9.43
CA VAL A 303 16.30 3.53 -9.71
C VAL A 303 17.79 3.38 -9.48
N ALA A 304 18.21 2.67 -8.43
CA ALA A 304 19.63 2.35 -8.21
C ALA A 304 20.23 1.55 -9.37
N ALA A 305 19.50 0.55 -9.91
CA ALA A 305 19.94 -0.23 -11.07
C ALA A 305 20.07 0.63 -12.34
N SER A 306 19.09 1.53 -12.56
CA SER A 306 19.10 2.45 -13.70
C SER A 306 20.30 3.39 -13.66
N VAL A 307 20.51 4.07 -12.53
CA VAL A 307 21.64 5.00 -12.35
C VAL A 307 22.97 4.27 -12.46
N ALA A 308 23.11 3.08 -11.86
CA ALA A 308 24.31 2.26 -11.99
C ALA A 308 24.60 1.90 -13.44
N SER A 309 23.57 1.52 -14.20
CA SER A 309 23.72 1.15 -15.62
C SER A 309 24.13 2.33 -16.50
N VAL A 310 23.55 3.51 -16.28
CA VAL A 310 23.92 4.75 -16.99
C VAL A 310 25.36 5.15 -16.65
N ALA A 311 25.71 5.15 -15.37
CA ALA A 311 27.06 5.48 -14.92
C ALA A 311 28.11 4.52 -15.50
N ALA A 312 27.81 3.21 -15.51
CA ALA A 312 28.71 2.21 -16.07
C ALA A 312 28.98 2.40 -17.58
N LEU A 313 27.91 2.75 -18.32
CA LEU A 313 28.06 3.00 -19.78
C LEU A 313 28.96 4.20 -20.07
N GLN A 314 28.76 5.30 -19.34
CA GLN A 314 29.57 6.51 -19.49
C GLN A 314 31.02 6.30 -19.02
N LEU A 315 31.25 5.53 -17.93
CA LEU A 315 32.61 5.16 -17.50
C LEU A 315 33.35 4.33 -18.58
N ARG A 316 32.63 3.43 -19.29
CA ARG A 316 33.18 2.67 -20.41
C ARG A 316 33.56 3.57 -21.60
N GLU A 317 32.68 4.51 -21.97
CA GLU A 317 32.95 5.46 -23.07
C GLU A 317 34.22 6.29 -22.80
N GLU A 318 34.52 6.58 -21.53
CA GLU A 318 35.73 7.28 -21.09
C GLU A 318 36.95 6.36 -20.85
N GLY A 319 36.82 5.06 -21.15
CA GLY A 319 37.90 4.10 -20.97
C GLY A 319 38.27 3.78 -19.53
N ARG A 320 37.42 4.10 -18.57
CA ARG A 320 37.62 3.77 -17.14
C ARG A 320 37.17 2.34 -16.83
N LEU A 321 38.06 1.57 -16.22
CA LEU A 321 37.77 0.21 -15.77
C LEU A 321 36.91 0.26 -14.51
N GLY A 322 35.89 -0.62 -14.41
CA GLY A 322 35.07 -0.79 -13.20
C GLY A 322 33.56 -0.60 -13.37
N GLY A 323 33.09 -0.10 -14.52
CA GLY A 323 31.66 0.11 -14.78
C GLY A 323 30.82 -1.18 -14.65
N ASP A 324 31.33 -2.30 -15.17
CA ASP A 324 30.61 -3.59 -15.13
C ASP A 324 30.51 -4.13 -13.73
N ARG A 325 31.57 -3.99 -12.94
CA ARG A 325 31.56 -4.38 -11.52
C ARG A 325 30.57 -3.56 -10.71
N LEU A 326 30.40 -2.27 -11.04
CA LEU A 326 29.42 -1.38 -10.40
C LEU A 326 27.98 -1.88 -10.62
N VAL A 327 27.64 -2.27 -11.85
CA VAL A 327 26.30 -2.82 -12.18
C VAL A 327 26.07 -4.13 -11.46
N SER A 328 27.01 -5.08 -11.55
CA SER A 328 26.89 -6.40 -10.93
C SER A 328 26.73 -6.32 -9.41
N LEU A 329 27.51 -5.45 -8.74
CA LEU A 329 27.37 -5.17 -7.30
C LEU A 329 26.02 -4.58 -6.96
N THR A 330 25.57 -3.59 -7.72
CA THR A 330 24.26 -2.95 -7.48
C THR A 330 23.13 -3.96 -7.57
N PHE A 331 23.14 -4.81 -8.58
CA PHE A 331 22.12 -5.85 -8.73
C PHE A 331 22.21 -6.93 -7.64
N LEU A 332 23.41 -7.36 -7.25
CA LEU A 332 23.57 -8.27 -6.12
C LEU A 332 22.90 -7.70 -4.85
N ILE A 333 23.14 -6.41 -4.59
CA ILE A 333 22.55 -5.74 -3.42
C ILE A 333 21.02 -5.61 -3.55
N ILE A 334 20.50 -5.28 -4.73
CA ILE A 334 19.05 -5.22 -4.98
C ILE A 334 18.43 -6.58 -4.72
N ILE A 335 18.91 -7.64 -5.39
CA ILE A 335 18.38 -8.99 -5.26
C ILE A 335 18.50 -9.48 -3.81
N GLY A 336 19.67 -9.32 -3.20
CA GLY A 336 19.94 -9.74 -1.84
C GLY A 336 19.04 -9.04 -0.82
N THR A 337 18.84 -7.72 -0.93
CA THR A 337 17.96 -6.96 -0.03
C THR A 337 16.49 -7.30 -0.25
N VAL A 338 16.04 -7.48 -1.50
CA VAL A 338 14.65 -7.87 -1.81
C VAL A 338 14.34 -9.25 -1.25
N ILE A 339 15.23 -10.22 -1.45
CA ILE A 339 15.08 -11.57 -0.89
C ILE A 339 15.06 -11.50 0.64
N PHE A 340 16.06 -10.87 1.25
CA PHE A 340 16.17 -10.80 2.70
C PHE A 340 14.94 -10.15 3.33
N TYR A 341 14.54 -8.96 2.90
CA TYR A 341 13.40 -8.25 3.46
C TYR A 341 12.07 -8.90 3.10
N GLY A 342 11.96 -9.50 1.90
CA GLY A 342 10.78 -10.25 1.49
C GLY A 342 10.44 -11.40 2.44
N PHE A 343 11.46 -12.15 2.88
CA PHE A 343 11.27 -13.24 3.85
C PHE A 343 11.23 -12.75 5.30
N ALA A 344 12.02 -11.74 5.66
CA ALA A 344 12.16 -11.29 7.04
C ALA A 344 11.05 -10.37 7.53
N ALA A 345 10.43 -9.57 6.66
CA ALA A 345 9.50 -8.50 7.04
C ALA A 345 8.28 -9.00 7.82
N ARG A 346 7.59 -10.04 7.33
CA ARG A 346 6.38 -10.57 7.96
C ARG A 346 6.65 -11.25 9.32
N PRO A 347 7.61 -12.18 9.45
CA PRO A 347 7.90 -12.78 10.75
C PRO A 347 8.43 -11.76 11.76
N LEU A 348 9.22 -10.77 11.31
CA LEU A 348 9.71 -9.71 12.17
C LEU A 348 8.56 -8.83 12.69
N ALA A 349 7.65 -8.38 11.82
CA ALA A 349 6.49 -7.59 12.21
C ALA A 349 5.62 -8.32 13.24
N ARG A 350 5.40 -9.63 13.05
CA ARG A 350 4.65 -10.46 14.01
C ARG A 350 5.37 -10.56 15.35
N ARG A 351 6.68 -10.83 15.36
CA ARG A 351 7.46 -10.94 16.62
C ARG A 351 7.50 -9.63 17.40
N LEU A 352 7.51 -8.50 16.70
CA LEU A 352 7.51 -7.18 17.31
C LEU A 352 6.10 -6.70 17.71
N GLY A 353 5.05 -7.45 17.36
CA GLY A 353 3.65 -7.05 17.59
C GLY A 353 3.23 -5.84 16.75
N LEU A 354 3.89 -5.64 15.60
CA LEU A 354 3.59 -4.55 14.66
C LEU A 354 2.79 -5.03 13.44
N SER A 355 2.52 -6.31 13.30
CA SER A 355 1.65 -6.82 12.24
C SER A 355 0.22 -6.70 12.70
N ALA A 356 -0.63 -6.05 11.92
CA ALA A 356 -2.06 -6.23 12.09
C ALA A 356 -2.34 -7.73 11.91
N GLU A 357 -2.60 -8.43 13.01
CA GLU A 357 -3.30 -9.71 12.91
C GLU A 357 -4.52 -9.47 12.04
N ARG A 358 -4.95 -10.46 11.23
CA ARG A 358 -6.13 -10.32 10.37
C ARG A 358 -7.18 -9.54 11.15
N THR A 359 -7.46 -8.33 10.69
CA THR A 359 -8.42 -7.46 11.33
C THR A 359 -9.79 -8.09 11.12
N GLU A 360 -10.21 -8.86 12.11
CA GLU A 360 -11.49 -9.57 12.10
C GLU A 360 -12.63 -8.65 12.55
N GLY A 361 -12.33 -7.36 12.80
CA GLY A 361 -13.32 -6.37 13.17
C GLY A 361 -14.38 -6.17 12.09
N VAL A 362 -15.57 -5.81 12.52
CA VAL A 362 -16.75 -5.59 11.68
C VAL A 362 -17.15 -4.12 11.74
N LEU A 363 -17.17 -3.46 10.59
CA LEU A 363 -17.78 -2.15 10.41
C LEU A 363 -19.23 -2.36 9.99
N MET A 364 -20.18 -1.92 10.83
CA MET A 364 -21.60 -2.11 10.60
C MET A 364 -22.27 -0.77 10.28
N VAL A 365 -22.97 -0.70 9.15
CA VAL A 365 -23.74 0.48 8.73
C VAL A 365 -25.19 0.27 9.12
N GLY A 366 -25.65 1.09 10.08
CA GLY A 366 -26.93 0.95 10.76
C GLY A 366 -26.74 0.72 12.26
N ALA A 367 -27.49 1.43 13.12
CA ALA A 367 -27.41 1.35 14.58
C ALA A 367 -28.79 1.18 15.25
N HIS A 368 -29.81 0.75 14.48
CA HIS A 368 -31.15 0.45 15.01
C HIS A 368 -31.13 -0.77 15.96
N ASP A 369 -32.24 -1.04 16.64
CA ASP A 369 -32.33 -1.99 17.75
C ASP A 369 -31.66 -3.33 17.49
N TRP A 370 -32.06 -4.09 16.47
CA TRP A 370 -31.50 -5.40 16.23
C TRP A 370 -30.04 -5.34 15.69
N ALA A 371 -29.61 -4.23 15.08
CA ALA A 371 -28.21 -4.04 14.71
C ALA A 371 -27.32 -3.87 15.94
N ARG A 372 -27.83 -3.17 17.00
CA ARG A 372 -27.13 -3.06 18.28
C ARG A 372 -27.03 -4.41 19.00
N GLU A 373 -28.11 -5.20 19.00
CA GLU A 373 -28.08 -6.57 19.55
C GLU A 373 -27.03 -7.44 18.80
N MET A 374 -26.97 -7.34 17.48
CA MET A 374 -25.99 -8.05 16.65
C MET A 374 -24.55 -7.61 16.97
N ALA A 375 -24.33 -6.31 17.11
CA ALA A 375 -23.04 -5.76 17.50
C ALA A 375 -22.63 -6.23 18.90
N GLY A 376 -23.59 -6.25 19.86
CA GLY A 376 -23.39 -6.78 21.21
C GLY A 376 -23.02 -8.27 21.22
N ALA A 377 -23.70 -9.09 20.43
CA ALA A 377 -23.40 -10.51 20.30
C ALA A 377 -22.00 -10.76 19.69
N LEU A 378 -21.62 -10.00 18.68
CA LEU A 378 -20.26 -10.06 18.10
C LEU A 378 -19.21 -9.63 19.12
N LEU A 379 -19.46 -8.56 19.89
CA LEU A 379 -18.55 -8.09 20.93
C LEU A 379 -18.37 -9.13 22.05
N GLN A 380 -19.47 -9.77 22.51
CA GLN A 380 -19.42 -10.88 23.48
C GLN A 380 -18.61 -12.08 22.95
N ALA A 381 -18.66 -12.31 21.65
CA ALA A 381 -17.87 -13.36 21.01
C ALA A 381 -16.37 -12.99 20.83
N GLY A 382 -15.98 -11.75 21.17
CA GLY A 382 -14.60 -11.26 21.08
C GLY A 382 -14.26 -10.54 19.77
N VAL A 383 -15.27 -10.19 18.97
CA VAL A 383 -15.10 -9.47 17.70
C VAL A 383 -15.29 -7.97 17.92
N ARG A 384 -14.35 -7.15 17.48
CA ARG A 384 -14.50 -5.68 17.50
C ARG A 384 -15.57 -5.25 16.50
N VAL A 385 -16.49 -4.40 16.93
CA VAL A 385 -17.55 -3.87 16.07
C VAL A 385 -17.62 -2.36 16.24
N ARG A 386 -17.77 -1.65 15.13
CA ARG A 386 -18.12 -0.23 15.11
C ARG A 386 -19.37 -0.01 14.30
N LEU A 387 -20.33 0.69 14.90
CA LEU A 387 -21.57 1.08 14.27
C LEU A 387 -21.44 2.48 13.65
N VAL A 388 -22.00 2.68 12.46
CA VAL A 388 -22.08 3.99 11.81
C VAL A 388 -23.52 4.24 11.39
N ASP A 389 -24.09 5.37 11.82
CA ASP A 389 -25.46 5.75 11.47
C ASP A 389 -25.61 7.28 11.38
N THR A 390 -26.58 7.72 10.59
CA THR A 390 -27.00 9.12 10.49
C THR A 390 -28.08 9.49 11.51
N ASN A 391 -28.63 8.53 12.24
CA ASN A 391 -29.59 8.74 13.31
C ASN A 391 -28.88 8.97 14.65
N ARG A 392 -29.02 10.18 15.18
CA ARG A 392 -28.40 10.56 16.48
C ARG A 392 -28.96 9.79 17.66
N ALA A 393 -30.27 9.41 17.62
CA ALA A 393 -30.90 8.68 18.71
C ALA A 393 -30.32 7.27 18.79
N ASP A 394 -30.19 6.56 17.66
CA ASP A 394 -29.65 5.21 17.59
C ASP A 394 -28.17 5.17 18.00
N ILE A 395 -27.38 6.16 17.58
CA ILE A 395 -25.96 6.30 18.00
C ILE A 395 -25.87 6.56 19.51
N ARG A 396 -26.75 7.38 20.07
CA ARG A 396 -26.76 7.61 21.52
C ARG A 396 -27.12 6.32 22.27
N ALA A 397 -28.13 5.58 21.83
CA ALA A 397 -28.53 4.30 22.39
C ALA A 397 -27.36 3.29 22.32
N ALA A 398 -26.70 3.13 21.17
CA ALA A 398 -25.54 2.27 20.99
C ALA A 398 -24.43 2.59 22.02
N ARG A 399 -24.12 3.86 22.22
CA ARG A 399 -23.11 4.30 23.18
C ARG A 399 -23.49 4.04 24.64
N LEU A 400 -24.75 4.17 24.96
CA LEU A 400 -25.28 3.83 26.31
C LEU A 400 -25.20 2.33 26.58
N GLU A 401 -25.31 1.49 25.55
CA GLU A 401 -25.13 0.04 25.59
C GLU A 401 -23.64 -0.37 25.60
N GLY A 402 -22.68 0.61 25.57
CA GLY A 402 -21.25 0.35 25.60
C GLY A 402 -20.65 -0.02 24.22
N LEU A 403 -21.39 0.19 23.14
CA LEU A 403 -20.92 -0.11 21.78
C LEU A 403 -20.15 1.07 21.19
N ASP A 404 -19.10 0.78 20.41
CA ASP A 404 -18.39 1.79 19.63
C ASP A 404 -19.26 2.25 18.46
N ALA A 405 -19.70 3.52 18.50
CA ALA A 405 -20.64 4.05 17.53
C ALA A 405 -20.25 5.47 17.07
N THR A 406 -20.27 5.69 15.77
CA THR A 406 -19.91 6.95 15.12
C THR A 406 -21.11 7.55 14.38
N TYR A 407 -21.42 8.81 14.69
CA TYR A 407 -22.46 9.57 14.00
C TYR A 407 -21.93 10.10 12.67
N GLY A 408 -22.63 9.84 11.58
CA GLY A 408 -22.36 10.39 10.26
C GLY A 408 -22.80 9.48 9.12
N SER A 409 -22.73 9.99 7.90
CA SER A 409 -22.99 9.19 6.71
C SER A 409 -21.75 8.37 6.34
N ILE A 410 -21.92 7.07 6.18
CA ILE A 410 -20.85 6.16 5.74
C ILE A 410 -20.33 6.52 4.33
N LEU A 411 -21.12 7.22 3.54
CA LEU A 411 -20.77 7.68 2.19
C LEU A 411 -19.94 8.98 2.22
N SER A 412 -19.72 9.58 3.40
CA SER A 412 -18.91 10.78 3.53
C SER A 412 -17.41 10.43 3.56
N GLU A 413 -16.66 10.92 2.59
CA GLU A 413 -15.19 10.78 2.55
C GLU A 413 -14.53 11.27 3.85
N SER A 414 -15.02 12.41 4.39
CA SER A 414 -14.50 12.98 5.64
C SER A 414 -14.74 12.07 6.86
N LEU A 415 -15.76 11.23 6.85
CA LEU A 415 -15.98 10.25 7.90
C LEU A 415 -15.09 9.03 7.72
N ALA A 416 -15.08 8.45 6.52
CA ALA A 416 -14.22 7.31 6.18
C ALA A 416 -12.74 7.62 6.45
N GLU A 417 -12.29 8.84 6.18
CA GLU A 417 -10.94 9.30 6.47
C GLU A 417 -10.61 9.49 7.95
N ARG A 418 -11.59 9.85 8.78
CA ARG A 418 -11.41 10.03 10.24
C ARG A 418 -11.48 8.73 11.01
N MET A 419 -12.14 7.72 10.46
CA MET A 419 -12.20 6.40 11.07
C MET A 419 -10.89 5.66 10.81
N ASP A 420 -10.29 5.10 11.85
CA ASP A 420 -9.22 4.11 11.68
C ASP A 420 -9.85 2.81 11.19
N LEU A 421 -9.79 2.60 9.85
CA LEU A 421 -10.34 1.42 9.21
C LEU A 421 -9.41 0.20 9.30
N GLN A 422 -8.19 0.37 9.80
CA GLN A 422 -7.21 -0.73 9.87
C GLN A 422 -7.63 -1.83 10.85
N GLU A 423 -8.50 -1.51 11.80
CA GLU A 423 -9.02 -2.47 12.78
C GLU A 423 -10.17 -3.34 12.24
N PHE A 424 -10.72 -3.01 11.05
CA PHE A 424 -11.88 -3.67 10.47
C PHE A 424 -11.50 -4.42 9.20
N GLY A 425 -12.00 -5.65 9.09
CA GLY A 425 -11.77 -6.49 7.92
C GLY A 425 -13.03 -6.75 7.09
N ARG A 426 -14.21 -6.34 7.60
CA ARG A 426 -15.51 -6.56 6.94
C ARG A 426 -16.44 -5.37 7.10
N LEU A 427 -17.29 -5.18 6.08
CA LEU A 427 -18.41 -4.24 6.12
C LEU A 427 -19.73 -5.02 6.09
N LEU A 428 -20.65 -4.68 6.99
CA LEU A 428 -22.03 -5.15 6.98
C LEU A 428 -22.96 -3.95 6.82
N ALA A 429 -23.64 -3.82 5.69
CA ALA A 429 -24.61 -2.77 5.44
C ALA A 429 -26.02 -3.31 5.74
N VAL A 430 -26.57 -2.87 6.89
CA VAL A 430 -27.81 -3.38 7.48
C VAL A 430 -28.85 -2.29 7.70
N THR A 431 -28.81 -1.20 6.93
CA THR A 431 -29.79 -0.12 7.02
C THR A 431 -31.12 -0.50 6.37
N PRO A 432 -32.23 0.19 6.70
CA PRO A 432 -33.52 -0.01 6.02
C PRO A 432 -33.55 0.49 4.56
N ASN A 433 -32.49 1.15 4.10
CA ASN A 433 -32.40 1.72 2.76
C ASN A 433 -31.44 0.89 1.89
N ASP A 434 -32.00 0.20 0.90
CA ASP A 434 -31.28 -0.72 0.03
C ASP A 434 -30.24 0.02 -0.83
N GLU A 435 -30.53 1.26 -1.29
CA GLU A 435 -29.61 2.07 -2.08
C GLU A 435 -28.40 2.50 -1.23
N VAL A 436 -28.61 2.89 0.02
CA VAL A 436 -27.51 3.22 0.94
C VAL A 436 -26.64 2.00 1.21
N ASN A 437 -27.26 0.82 1.38
CA ASN A 437 -26.52 -0.43 1.57
C ASN A 437 -25.65 -0.77 0.36
N ALA A 438 -26.19 -0.66 -0.86
CA ALA A 438 -25.46 -0.90 -2.09
C ALA A 438 -24.32 0.11 -2.29
N LEU A 439 -24.58 1.41 -2.11
CA LEU A 439 -23.58 2.46 -2.22
C LEU A 439 -22.47 2.32 -1.15
N ALA A 440 -22.81 1.95 0.08
CA ALA A 440 -21.82 1.67 1.11
C ALA A 440 -20.90 0.50 0.71
N CYS A 441 -21.47 -0.58 0.20
CA CYS A 441 -20.69 -1.71 -0.29
C CYS A 441 -19.77 -1.30 -1.44
N LEU A 442 -20.27 -0.57 -2.45
CA LEU A 442 -19.47 -0.09 -3.58
C LEU A 442 -18.33 0.82 -3.12
N HIS A 443 -18.60 1.72 -2.18
CA HIS A 443 -17.59 2.64 -1.66
C HIS A 443 -16.46 1.92 -0.91
N PHE A 444 -16.75 0.81 -0.21
CA PHE A 444 -15.79 0.09 0.62
C PHE A 444 -15.22 -1.19 -0.03
N ILE A 445 -15.60 -1.52 -1.27
CA ILE A 445 -15.00 -2.65 -2.01
C ILE A 445 -13.49 -2.46 -2.15
N ASP A 446 -13.01 -1.24 -2.41
CA ASP A 446 -11.59 -0.95 -2.57
C ASP A 446 -10.80 -1.03 -1.24
N VAL A 447 -11.50 -0.88 -0.11
CA VAL A 447 -10.90 -0.92 1.23
C VAL A 447 -10.83 -2.36 1.76
N PHE A 448 -11.95 -3.09 1.74
CA PHE A 448 -12.08 -4.43 2.35
C PHE A 448 -12.00 -5.58 1.34
N GLY A 449 -12.10 -5.27 0.06
CA GLY A 449 -12.24 -6.27 -1.01
C GLY A 449 -13.69 -6.79 -1.14
N ARG A 450 -14.06 -7.20 -2.34
CA ARG A 450 -15.41 -7.70 -2.68
C ARG A 450 -15.87 -8.87 -1.79
N ALA A 451 -14.94 -9.72 -1.39
CA ALA A 451 -15.24 -10.88 -0.55
C ALA A 451 -15.66 -10.54 0.88
N SER A 452 -15.39 -9.31 1.33
CA SER A 452 -15.57 -8.88 2.72
C SER A 452 -16.61 -7.76 2.89
N VAL A 453 -17.33 -7.39 1.84
CA VAL A 453 -18.42 -6.40 1.89
C VAL A 453 -19.75 -7.07 1.70
N TYR A 454 -20.67 -6.84 2.64
CA TYR A 454 -21.96 -7.52 2.72
C TYR A 454 -23.09 -6.51 2.88
N GLN A 455 -24.24 -6.83 2.29
CA GLN A 455 -25.48 -6.06 2.45
C GLN A 455 -26.69 -6.97 2.66
N LEU A 456 -27.73 -6.44 3.26
CA LEU A 456 -29.01 -7.13 3.29
C LEU A 456 -29.57 -7.34 1.88
N PRO A 457 -30.31 -8.43 1.65
CA PRO A 457 -31.08 -8.56 0.43
C PRO A 457 -32.08 -7.41 0.29
N ALA A 458 -32.25 -6.91 -0.93
CA ALA A 458 -33.20 -5.83 -1.19
C ALA A 458 -34.62 -6.25 -0.80
N GLY A 459 -35.26 -5.41 0.01
CA GLY A 459 -36.64 -5.60 0.45
C GLY A 459 -37.67 -5.14 -0.59
N GLY A 460 -37.32 -5.12 -1.86
CA GLY A 460 -38.11 -4.53 -2.94
C GLY A 460 -39.59 -4.90 -2.92
N ILE A 461 -40.44 -3.92 -3.27
CA ILE A 461 -41.83 -4.09 -3.69
C ILE A 461 -41.91 -5.37 -4.50
N GLU A 462 -42.85 -6.27 -4.14
CA GLU A 462 -43.07 -7.57 -4.83
C GLU A 462 -42.75 -7.48 -6.31
N PRO A 463 -41.90 -8.35 -6.86
CA PRO A 463 -41.56 -8.27 -8.27
C PRO A 463 -42.89 -8.40 -9.03
N LYS A 464 -43.29 -7.32 -9.74
CA LYS A 464 -44.37 -7.41 -10.71
C LYS A 464 -44.07 -8.65 -11.56
N LYS A 465 -44.96 -9.64 -11.53
CA LYS A 465 -44.82 -10.90 -12.26
C LYS A 465 -44.20 -10.63 -13.66
N GLY A 466 -42.94 -11.01 -13.82
CA GLY A 466 -42.27 -11.03 -15.13
C GLY A 466 -40.94 -10.33 -15.27
N VAL A 467 -40.48 -9.53 -14.32
CA VAL A 467 -39.14 -8.88 -14.40
C VAL A 467 -38.40 -9.10 -13.12
N LYS A 468 -37.53 -10.11 -13.08
CA LYS A 468 -36.43 -10.14 -12.09
C LYS A 468 -35.38 -9.14 -12.61
N GLU A 469 -35.49 -7.89 -12.19
CA GLU A 469 -34.36 -6.96 -12.27
C GLU A 469 -33.38 -7.33 -11.14
N ASP A 470 -32.65 -8.42 -11.33
CA ASP A 470 -31.48 -8.69 -10.51
C ASP A 470 -30.44 -7.60 -10.84
N LEU A 471 -30.19 -6.71 -9.90
CA LEU A 471 -29.09 -5.76 -10.02
C LEU A 471 -27.81 -6.53 -10.37
N PRO A 472 -27.04 -6.10 -11.37
CA PRO A 472 -25.81 -6.78 -11.73
C PRO A 472 -24.90 -7.01 -10.52
N ILE A 473 -24.32 -8.20 -10.41
CA ILE A 473 -23.48 -8.63 -9.28
C ILE A 473 -22.37 -7.61 -8.94
N HIS A 474 -21.93 -6.84 -9.92
CA HIS A 474 -20.89 -5.83 -9.72
C HIS A 474 -21.39 -4.54 -9.04
N LEU A 475 -22.70 -4.33 -8.92
CA LEU A 475 -23.30 -3.14 -8.33
C LEU A 475 -23.73 -3.32 -6.86
N HIS A 476 -23.51 -4.49 -6.25
CA HIS A 476 -23.88 -4.74 -4.87
C HIS A 476 -22.82 -5.57 -4.12
N GLY A 477 -22.88 -5.53 -2.77
CA GLY A 477 -22.11 -6.41 -1.89
C GLY A 477 -22.63 -7.86 -1.92
N ARG A 478 -21.97 -8.75 -1.17
CA ARG A 478 -22.48 -10.11 -0.95
C ARG A 478 -23.74 -10.05 -0.10
N THR A 479 -24.75 -10.83 -0.50
CA THR A 479 -26.02 -10.88 0.24
C THR A 479 -25.82 -11.54 1.59
N LEU A 480 -26.22 -10.83 2.67
CA LEU A 480 -26.17 -11.29 4.05
C LEU A 480 -27.22 -12.39 4.29
N PHE A 481 -26.79 -13.42 4.99
CA PHE A 481 -27.59 -14.49 5.56
C PHE A 481 -28.29 -15.33 4.48
N SER A 482 -29.50 -14.97 4.08
CA SER A 482 -30.30 -15.68 3.06
C SER A 482 -31.11 -14.69 2.25
N GLU A 483 -31.67 -15.11 1.10
CA GLU A 483 -32.53 -14.26 0.25
C GLU A 483 -33.74 -13.66 1.00
N GLY A 484 -34.30 -14.40 1.93
CA GLY A 484 -35.43 -13.96 2.74
C GLY A 484 -35.07 -13.03 3.91
N ALA A 485 -33.78 -12.85 4.23
CA ALA A 485 -33.33 -12.05 5.38
C ALA A 485 -33.33 -10.54 5.09
N THR A 486 -34.44 -10.01 4.55
CA THR A 486 -34.63 -8.59 4.30
C THR A 486 -34.69 -7.81 5.62
N PHE A 487 -34.43 -6.49 5.55
CA PHE A 487 -34.55 -5.62 6.73
C PHE A 487 -35.90 -5.77 7.42
N ARG A 488 -37.00 -5.76 6.64
CA ARG A 488 -38.37 -5.89 7.15
C ARG A 488 -38.60 -7.23 7.88
N HIS A 489 -38.12 -8.32 7.27
CA HIS A 489 -38.26 -9.66 7.86
C HIS A 489 -37.48 -9.77 9.18
N LEU A 490 -36.22 -9.32 9.20
CA LEU A 490 -35.43 -9.34 10.44
C LEU A 490 -36.07 -8.46 11.54
N GLN A 491 -36.48 -7.25 11.19
CA GLN A 491 -37.15 -6.34 12.14
C GLN A 491 -38.41 -6.95 12.71
N GLN A 492 -39.21 -7.66 11.90
CA GLN A 492 -40.39 -8.34 12.35
C GLN A 492 -40.05 -9.48 13.32
N ARG A 493 -39.09 -10.35 12.99
CA ARG A 493 -38.67 -11.43 13.90
C ARG A 493 -38.21 -10.92 15.25
N PHE A 494 -37.43 -9.84 15.30
CA PHE A 494 -37.00 -9.24 16.56
C PHE A 494 -38.15 -8.61 17.34
N ARG A 495 -39.14 -8.00 16.68
CA ARG A 495 -40.37 -7.52 17.32
C ARG A 495 -41.23 -8.64 17.90
N GLU A 496 -41.20 -9.82 17.31
CA GLU A 496 -41.90 -11.03 17.75
C GLU A 496 -41.11 -11.80 18.84
N GLY A 497 -40.01 -11.22 19.34
CA GLY A 497 -39.22 -11.75 20.45
C GLY A 497 -38.08 -12.67 20.06
N ALA A 498 -37.63 -12.64 18.80
CA ALA A 498 -36.37 -13.29 18.43
C ALA A 498 -35.22 -12.66 19.21
N THR A 499 -34.24 -13.49 19.57
CA THR A 499 -33.03 -13.07 20.28
C THR A 499 -31.80 -13.65 19.63
N LEU A 500 -30.65 -12.98 19.80
CA LEU A 500 -29.36 -13.49 19.37
C LEU A 500 -28.72 -14.32 20.48
N LYS A 501 -28.28 -15.52 20.13
CA LYS A 501 -27.53 -16.40 21.02
C LYS A 501 -26.13 -16.65 20.51
N VAL A 502 -25.19 -16.46 21.44
CA VAL A 502 -23.79 -16.84 21.23
C VAL A 502 -23.59 -18.21 21.87
N THR A 503 -23.27 -19.23 21.10
CA THR A 503 -23.10 -20.60 21.55
C THR A 503 -21.72 -21.13 21.22
N ASN A 504 -21.01 -21.67 22.20
CA ASN A 504 -19.77 -22.39 21.98
C ASN A 504 -20.11 -23.83 21.60
N LEU A 505 -19.67 -24.27 20.45
CA LEU A 505 -19.83 -25.67 20.03
C LEU A 505 -18.70 -26.52 20.60
N THR A 506 -19.06 -27.71 21.05
CA THR A 506 -18.13 -28.71 21.58
C THR A 506 -18.34 -30.03 20.86
N GLU A 507 -17.49 -31.03 21.09
CA GLU A 507 -17.69 -32.38 20.55
C GLU A 507 -18.95 -33.05 21.12
N GLU A 508 -19.38 -32.66 22.34
CA GLU A 508 -20.57 -33.20 23.01
C GLU A 508 -21.87 -32.45 22.68
N PHE A 509 -21.75 -31.21 22.12
CA PHE A 509 -22.85 -30.34 21.75
C PHE A 509 -22.52 -29.61 20.46
N ASP A 510 -22.91 -30.22 19.37
CA ASP A 510 -22.68 -29.71 18.03
C ASP A 510 -23.79 -28.75 17.54
N PHE A 511 -23.71 -28.31 16.29
CA PHE A 511 -24.70 -27.38 15.72
C PHE A 511 -26.05 -28.05 15.47
N ASP A 512 -26.08 -29.36 15.22
CA ASP A 512 -27.32 -30.12 15.01
C ASP A 512 -28.07 -30.28 16.34
N ASP A 513 -27.34 -30.50 17.45
CA ASP A 513 -27.92 -30.51 18.80
C ASP A 513 -28.48 -29.16 19.19
N PHE A 514 -27.72 -28.08 18.88
CA PHE A 514 -28.18 -26.70 19.08
C PHE A 514 -29.45 -26.42 18.28
N SER A 515 -29.47 -26.79 16.99
CA SER A 515 -30.64 -26.59 16.13
C SER A 515 -31.87 -27.37 16.61
N ARG A 516 -31.67 -28.64 17.00
CA ARG A 516 -32.75 -29.47 17.60
C ARG A 516 -33.30 -28.87 18.87
N LYS A 517 -32.44 -28.38 19.76
CA LYS A 517 -32.84 -27.74 21.02
C LYS A 517 -33.71 -26.49 20.79
N HIS A 518 -33.51 -25.81 19.68
CA HIS A 518 -34.26 -24.60 19.31
C HIS A 518 -35.31 -24.86 18.21
N GLY A 519 -35.81 -26.12 18.11
CA GLY A 519 -36.92 -26.49 17.24
C GLY A 519 -36.66 -26.39 15.74
N GLY A 520 -35.39 -26.40 15.31
CA GLY A 520 -35.00 -26.25 13.92
C GLY A 520 -35.08 -24.81 13.37
N GLU A 521 -35.45 -23.85 14.20
CA GLU A 521 -35.63 -22.44 13.81
C GLU A 521 -34.37 -21.57 14.00
N ALA A 522 -33.27 -22.17 14.47
CA ALA A 522 -32.02 -21.46 14.67
C ALA A 522 -31.39 -21.10 13.32
N THR A 523 -31.26 -19.81 13.04
CA THR A 523 -30.62 -19.30 11.83
C THR A 523 -29.20 -18.81 12.16
N PRO A 524 -28.14 -19.50 11.72
CA PRO A 524 -26.78 -19.06 11.98
C PRO A 524 -26.45 -17.83 11.14
N LEU A 525 -25.89 -16.80 11.78
CA LEU A 525 -25.49 -15.55 11.14
C LEU A 525 -23.98 -15.45 11.01
N PHE A 526 -23.25 -15.86 12.07
CA PHE A 526 -21.79 -15.79 12.13
C PHE A 526 -21.22 -17.04 12.76
N VAL A 527 -20.05 -17.43 12.29
CA VAL A 527 -19.18 -18.42 12.93
C VAL A 527 -17.84 -17.79 13.23
N ILE A 528 -17.39 -17.93 14.46
CA ILE A 528 -16.11 -17.38 14.92
C ILE A 528 -15.21 -18.55 15.29
N SER A 529 -14.06 -18.66 14.61
CA SER A 529 -13.08 -19.71 14.89
C SER A 529 -12.32 -19.42 16.19
N GLU A 530 -11.61 -20.43 16.72
CA GLU A 530 -10.70 -20.26 17.87
C GLU A 530 -9.62 -19.19 17.63
N SER A 531 -9.20 -18.99 16.38
CA SER A 531 -8.27 -17.93 16.00
C SER A 531 -8.89 -16.54 15.91
N GLY A 532 -10.20 -16.37 16.22
CA GLY A 532 -10.94 -15.13 16.12
C GLY A 532 -11.40 -14.78 14.70
N ALA A 533 -11.20 -15.66 13.71
CA ALA A 533 -11.64 -15.40 12.34
C ALA A 533 -13.18 -15.48 12.24
N VAL A 534 -13.79 -14.42 11.72
CA VAL A 534 -15.24 -14.31 11.57
C VAL A 534 -15.66 -14.79 10.18
N GLN A 535 -16.58 -15.73 10.11
CA GLN A 535 -17.29 -16.12 8.89
C GLN A 535 -18.71 -15.59 8.95
N VAL A 536 -19.15 -14.97 7.87
CA VAL A 536 -20.49 -14.39 7.77
C VAL A 536 -21.34 -15.29 6.87
N ALA A 537 -22.53 -15.65 7.34
CA ALA A 537 -23.48 -16.36 6.50
C ALA A 537 -23.82 -15.52 5.28
N SER A 538 -23.78 -16.10 4.12
CA SER A 538 -24.18 -15.46 2.87
C SER A 538 -24.84 -16.47 1.96
N GLN A 539 -25.67 -15.98 1.04
CA GLN A 539 -26.36 -16.83 0.07
C GLN A 539 -25.39 -17.76 -0.71
N MET A 540 -24.19 -17.26 -1.05
CA MET A 540 -23.19 -18.03 -1.80
C MET A 540 -22.34 -18.96 -0.90
N GLN A 541 -22.38 -18.79 0.41
CA GLN A 541 -21.54 -19.53 1.33
C GLN A 541 -22.29 -19.80 2.63
N PRO A 542 -23.06 -20.89 2.69
CA PRO A 542 -23.70 -21.32 3.92
C PRO A 542 -22.62 -21.67 4.96
N LEU A 543 -22.93 -21.39 6.21
CA LEU A 543 -22.05 -21.71 7.32
C LEU A 543 -22.12 -23.22 7.63
N ALA A 544 -20.97 -23.84 7.86
CA ALA A 544 -20.86 -25.18 8.39
C ALA A 544 -20.08 -25.13 9.71
N PRO A 545 -20.75 -24.81 10.84
CA PRO A 545 -20.12 -24.69 12.13
C PRO A 545 -19.52 -26.01 12.60
N LYS A 546 -18.34 -25.97 13.24
CA LYS A 546 -17.61 -27.13 13.73
C LYS A 546 -17.40 -27.03 15.25
N PRO A 547 -17.20 -28.17 15.97
CA PRO A 547 -16.75 -28.14 17.36
C PRO A 547 -15.51 -27.24 17.55
N GLY A 548 -15.42 -26.57 18.70
CA GLY A 548 -14.40 -25.57 19.00
C GLY A 548 -14.71 -24.15 18.49
N GLN A 549 -15.76 -23.96 17.70
CA GLN A 549 -16.16 -22.65 17.16
C GLN A 549 -17.31 -22.04 17.97
N LYS A 550 -17.43 -20.69 17.92
CA LYS A 550 -18.58 -19.96 18.43
C LYS A 550 -19.52 -19.66 17.28
N VAL A 551 -20.82 -19.90 17.50
CA VAL A 551 -21.87 -19.59 16.54
C VAL A 551 -22.77 -18.50 17.12
N ILE A 552 -23.07 -17.49 16.32
CA ILE A 552 -24.10 -16.50 16.63
C ILE A 552 -25.30 -16.80 15.73
N SER A 553 -26.45 -17.07 16.37
CA SER A 553 -27.69 -17.46 15.67
C SER A 553 -28.87 -16.65 16.18
N ILE A 554 -29.82 -16.38 15.29
CA ILE A 554 -31.17 -15.89 15.67
C ILE A 554 -31.98 -17.09 16.11
N VAL A 555 -32.60 -16.96 17.27
CA VAL A 555 -33.45 -17.99 17.87
C VAL A 555 -34.82 -17.39 18.25
N GLY A 556 -35.90 -18.08 17.92
CA GLY A 556 -37.29 -17.63 18.19
C GLY A 556 -37.79 -16.61 17.15
N GLY A 557 -39.00 -16.10 17.37
CA GLY A 557 -39.69 -15.20 16.45
C GLY A 557 -40.15 -15.97 15.21
N THR A 558 -41.23 -16.75 15.33
CA THR A 558 -41.81 -17.49 14.22
C THR A 558 -42.27 -16.51 13.14
N ALA A 559 -41.52 -16.44 12.03
CA ALA A 559 -42.11 -15.90 10.82
C ALA A 559 -43.21 -16.86 10.37
N ASN A 560 -44.46 -16.39 10.36
CA ASN A 560 -45.56 -17.13 9.76
C ASN A 560 -45.12 -17.73 8.42
N ARG A 561 -45.23 -19.05 8.31
CA ARG A 561 -45.18 -19.74 7.03
C ARG A 561 -46.52 -19.43 6.33
N GLU A 562 -46.55 -18.44 5.47
CA GLU A 562 -47.47 -18.33 4.36
C GLU A 562 -46.70 -18.35 3.04
#